data_bd0829cca903ca1ac81b8b72162a25fb
#
_entry.id   bd0829cca903ca1ac81b8b72162a25fb
#
_cell.length_a   1.000
_cell.length_b   1.000
_cell.length_c   1.000
_cell.angle_alpha   90.00
_cell.angle_beta   90.00
_cell.angle_gamma   90.00
#
_symmetry.space_group_name_H-M   'P 1'
#
loop_
_entity.id
_entity.type
_entity.pdbx_description
1 polymer ?
#
loop_
_entity_poly.entity_id
_entity_poly.type
_entity_poly.pdbx_seq_one_letter_code
_entity_poly.pdbx_strand_id
1 'polypeptide(L)'
;MIPALSDFVTVFEITRGSNGVFADEVFRFMVGISALIGGVIGLISKWRNNRLKSWLGPVFVTAWGLYWLYLHNFPYVLGHINNLVRAYRDGQYEVVEGQVQVRHEQPATGHTKGDIITVNGKQFEVNYFYVTPAYRKTLAHGGVLGGGTYVRIYYHNGEILRVDIRK
;
A
#
# COMPACT_ATOMS: atom_id res chain seq x y z
N MET A 1 2.83 35.74 -6.34
CA MET A 1 1.38 35.58 -6.65
C MET A 1 1.03 34.13 -6.34
N ILE A 2 0.18 33.87 -5.34
CA ILE A 2 -0.24 32.49 -4.99
C ILE A 2 -1.30 32.09 -6.02
N PRO A 3 -1.12 31.00 -6.81
CA PRO A 3 -2.10 30.58 -7.81
C PRO A 3 -3.43 30.23 -7.12
N ALA A 4 -4.54 30.60 -7.77
CA ALA A 4 -5.86 30.30 -7.24
C ALA A 4 -6.09 28.78 -7.21
N LEU A 5 -6.93 28.29 -6.29
CA LEU A 5 -7.31 26.87 -6.17
C LEU A 5 -7.88 26.28 -7.49
N SER A 6 -8.42 27.14 -8.38
CA SER A 6 -8.99 26.77 -9.68
C SER A 6 -7.95 26.28 -10.71
N ASP A 7 -6.65 26.52 -10.47
CA ASP A 7 -5.60 26.17 -11.42
C ASP A 7 -5.08 24.74 -11.24
N PHE A 8 -5.58 24.03 -10.24
CA PHE A 8 -5.14 22.67 -9.91
C PHE A 8 -6.23 21.64 -10.17
N VAL A 9 -5.79 20.46 -10.63
CA VAL A 9 -6.63 19.25 -10.75
C VAL A 9 -6.11 18.17 -9.84
N THR A 10 -6.97 17.63 -8.99
CA THR A 10 -6.65 16.48 -8.14
C THR A 10 -6.55 15.22 -9.00
N VAL A 11 -5.37 14.61 -9.04
CA VAL A 11 -5.09 13.38 -9.79
C VAL A 11 -5.01 12.15 -8.88
N PHE A 12 -4.75 12.37 -7.61
CA PHE A 12 -4.77 11.32 -6.60
C PHE A 12 -5.28 11.87 -5.27
N GLU A 13 -6.07 11.06 -4.59
CA GLU A 13 -6.53 11.31 -3.22
C GLU A 13 -6.70 9.98 -2.49
N ILE A 14 -6.10 9.88 -1.30
CA ILE A 14 -6.04 8.64 -0.52
C ILE A 14 -7.44 8.06 -0.22
N THR A 15 -8.43 8.90 0.02
CA THR A 15 -9.81 8.47 0.32
C THR A 15 -10.49 7.76 -0.85
N ARG A 16 -10.08 8.07 -2.08
CA ARG A 16 -10.58 7.42 -3.31
C ARG A 16 -9.81 6.14 -3.64
N GLY A 17 -8.53 6.07 -3.28
CA GLY A 17 -7.64 4.93 -3.59
C GLY A 17 -7.60 3.85 -2.51
N SER A 18 -7.91 4.18 -1.26
CA SER A 18 -7.76 3.27 -0.12
C SER A 18 -8.65 2.02 -0.17
N ASN A 19 -9.82 2.12 -0.79
CA ASN A 19 -10.77 1.00 -0.85
C ASN A 19 -10.21 -0.22 -1.60
N GLY A 20 -9.44 -0.01 -2.69
CA GLY A 20 -8.83 -1.09 -3.45
C GLY A 20 -7.75 -1.82 -2.63
N VAL A 21 -6.85 -1.07 -2.01
CA VAL A 21 -5.78 -1.65 -1.17
C VAL A 21 -6.36 -2.39 0.02
N PHE A 22 -7.38 -1.82 0.66
CA PHE A 22 -8.07 -2.47 1.77
C PHE A 22 -8.73 -3.79 1.35
N ALA A 23 -9.41 -3.82 0.20
CA ALA A 23 -10.05 -5.03 -0.32
C ALA A 23 -9.02 -6.13 -0.64
N ASP A 24 -7.89 -5.79 -1.25
CA ASP A 24 -6.81 -6.74 -1.54
C ASP A 24 -6.23 -7.36 -0.26
N GLU A 25 -6.00 -6.55 0.78
CA GLU A 25 -5.48 -7.05 2.04
C GLU A 25 -6.50 -7.90 2.80
N VAL A 26 -7.77 -7.52 2.80
CA VAL A 26 -8.85 -8.36 3.37
C VAL A 26 -8.94 -9.69 2.64
N PHE A 27 -8.84 -9.71 1.31
CA PHE A 27 -8.83 -10.94 0.53
C PHE A 27 -7.66 -11.86 0.93
N ARG A 28 -6.44 -11.33 1.02
CA ARG A 28 -5.26 -12.08 1.47
C ARG A 28 -5.43 -12.64 2.87
N PHE A 29 -6.00 -11.85 3.78
CA PHE A 29 -6.33 -12.29 5.13
C PHE A 29 -7.31 -13.46 5.12
N MET A 30 -8.38 -13.37 4.33
CA MET A 30 -9.38 -14.44 4.21
C MET A 30 -8.77 -15.74 3.66
N VAL A 31 -7.82 -15.66 2.73
CA VAL A 31 -7.08 -16.84 2.23
C VAL A 31 -6.32 -17.52 3.37
N GLY A 32 -5.57 -16.75 4.18
CA GLY A 32 -4.81 -17.29 5.33
C GLY A 32 -5.71 -17.93 6.39
N ILE A 33 -6.80 -17.25 6.75
CA ILE A 33 -7.79 -17.75 7.73
C ILE A 33 -8.48 -19.02 7.22
N SER A 34 -8.89 -19.04 5.94
CA SER A 34 -9.54 -20.22 5.36
C SER A 34 -8.62 -21.44 5.35
N ALA A 35 -7.35 -21.25 5.03
CA ALA A 35 -6.35 -22.31 5.08
C ALA A 35 -6.15 -22.81 6.52
N LEU A 36 -6.05 -21.90 7.50
CA LEU A 36 -5.89 -22.26 8.91
C LEU A 36 -7.09 -23.07 9.40
N ILE A 37 -8.32 -22.61 9.15
CA ILE A 37 -9.55 -23.30 9.55
C ILE A 37 -9.63 -24.68 8.87
N GLY A 38 -9.40 -24.75 7.57
CA GLY A 38 -9.42 -26.01 6.80
C GLY A 38 -8.38 -27.01 7.29
N GLY A 39 -7.18 -26.54 7.59
CA GLY A 39 -6.12 -27.35 8.17
C GLY A 39 -6.50 -27.92 9.55
N VAL A 40 -7.02 -27.07 10.44
CA VAL A 40 -7.47 -27.49 11.80
C VAL A 40 -8.62 -28.50 11.72
N ILE A 41 -9.62 -28.26 10.87
CA ILE A 41 -10.73 -29.21 10.65
C ILE A 41 -10.18 -30.55 10.15
N GLY A 42 -9.22 -30.52 9.22
CA GLY A 42 -8.53 -31.69 8.72
C GLY A 42 -7.82 -32.48 9.81
N LEU A 43 -7.11 -31.80 10.72
CA LEU A 43 -6.44 -32.41 11.87
C LEU A 43 -7.45 -33.10 12.82
N ILE A 44 -8.52 -32.42 13.18
CA ILE A 44 -9.57 -32.93 14.05
C ILE A 44 -10.23 -34.18 13.42
N SER A 45 -10.55 -34.14 12.14
CA SER A 45 -11.14 -35.25 11.40
C SER A 45 -10.24 -36.48 11.39
N LYS A 46 -8.92 -36.29 11.17
CA LYS A 46 -7.95 -37.39 11.16
C LYS A 46 -7.74 -37.98 12.54
N TRP A 47 -7.72 -37.13 13.57
CA TRP A 47 -7.63 -37.59 14.97
C TRP A 47 -8.83 -38.47 15.37
N ARG A 48 -10.05 -38.04 15.03
CA ARG A 48 -11.28 -38.84 15.26
C ARG A 48 -11.28 -40.19 14.57
N ASN A 49 -10.73 -40.26 13.36
CA ASN A 49 -10.77 -41.44 12.52
C ASN A 49 -9.53 -42.35 12.67
N ASN A 50 -8.62 -42.04 13.60
CA ASN A 50 -7.40 -42.80 13.92
C ASN A 50 -6.52 -43.16 12.68
N ARG A 51 -6.49 -42.31 11.66
CA ARG A 51 -5.74 -42.52 10.42
C ARG A 51 -4.42 -41.73 10.41
N LEU A 52 -3.41 -42.28 11.12
CA LEU A 52 -2.11 -41.63 11.30
C LEU A 52 -1.33 -41.36 9.99
N LYS A 53 -1.46 -42.21 8.98
CA LYS A 53 -0.68 -42.09 7.72
C LYS A 53 -0.99 -40.86 6.83
N SER A 54 -1.96 -40.04 7.18
CA SER A 54 -2.43 -38.93 6.32
C SER A 54 -2.46 -37.57 7.03
N TRP A 55 -1.64 -37.39 8.07
CA TRP A 55 -1.59 -36.14 8.85
C TRP A 55 -0.78 -35.03 8.16
N LEU A 56 0.16 -35.39 7.26
CA LEU A 56 1.05 -34.43 6.62
C LEU A 56 0.30 -33.33 5.88
N GLY A 57 -0.78 -33.64 5.16
CA GLY A 57 -1.55 -32.64 4.44
C GLY A 57 -2.20 -31.59 5.34
N PRO A 58 -3.04 -31.97 6.34
CA PRO A 58 -3.61 -31.01 7.27
C PRO A 58 -2.56 -30.23 8.09
N VAL A 59 -1.47 -30.88 8.52
CA VAL A 59 -0.37 -30.20 9.21
C VAL A 59 0.26 -29.14 8.31
N PHE A 60 0.56 -29.49 7.06
CA PHE A 60 1.13 -28.56 6.10
C PHE A 60 0.22 -27.36 5.85
N VAL A 61 -1.09 -27.59 5.62
CA VAL A 61 -2.06 -26.52 5.37
C VAL A 61 -2.21 -25.59 6.58
N THR A 62 -2.23 -26.17 7.80
CA THR A 62 -2.28 -25.37 9.03
C THR A 62 -1.01 -24.53 9.21
N ALA A 63 0.17 -25.14 9.06
CA ALA A 63 1.44 -24.43 9.18
C ALA A 63 1.60 -23.35 8.10
N TRP A 64 1.17 -23.63 6.88
CA TRP A 64 1.18 -22.65 5.78
C TRP A 64 0.23 -21.49 6.07
N GLY A 65 -0.99 -21.73 6.57
CA GLY A 65 -1.93 -20.69 6.95
C GLY A 65 -1.39 -19.78 8.05
N LEU A 66 -0.77 -20.36 9.10
CA LEU A 66 -0.09 -19.60 10.16
C LEU A 66 1.07 -18.76 9.62
N TYR A 67 1.93 -19.36 8.79
CA TYR A 67 3.06 -18.67 8.17
C TYR A 67 2.59 -17.53 7.26
N TRP A 68 1.55 -17.74 6.47
CA TRP A 68 0.93 -16.72 5.62
C TRP A 68 0.42 -15.54 6.43
N LEU A 69 -0.32 -15.79 7.52
CA LEU A 69 -0.83 -14.74 8.41
C LEU A 69 0.30 -13.98 9.11
N TYR A 70 1.37 -14.67 9.49
CA TYR A 70 2.55 -14.06 10.09
C TYR A 70 3.28 -13.15 9.10
N LEU A 71 3.53 -13.61 7.88
CA LEU A 71 4.26 -12.82 6.85
C LEU A 71 3.53 -11.53 6.49
N HIS A 72 2.21 -11.56 6.41
CA HIS A 72 1.44 -10.39 5.99
C HIS A 72 1.18 -9.39 7.12
N ASN A 73 1.45 -9.75 8.38
CA ASN A 73 1.28 -8.87 9.55
C ASN A 73 0.03 -7.96 9.47
N PHE A 74 -1.12 -8.54 9.16
CA PHE A 74 -2.37 -7.84 8.88
C PHE A 74 -2.76 -6.74 9.87
N PRO A 75 -2.64 -6.95 11.20
CA PRO A 75 -2.98 -5.89 12.16
C PRO A 75 -2.17 -4.62 11.93
N TYR A 76 -0.88 -4.77 11.60
CA TYR A 76 0.00 -3.63 11.31
C TYR A 76 -0.40 -2.93 10.00
N VAL A 77 -0.61 -3.69 8.93
CA VAL A 77 -0.98 -3.15 7.61
C VAL A 77 -2.32 -2.42 7.67
N LEU A 78 -3.35 -3.04 8.27
CA LEU A 78 -4.67 -2.42 8.43
C LEU A 78 -4.61 -1.20 9.35
N GLY A 79 -3.82 -1.25 10.41
CA GLY A 79 -3.58 -0.12 11.30
C GLY A 79 -2.93 1.05 10.56
N HIS A 80 -1.92 0.78 9.74
CA HIS A 80 -1.23 1.77 8.94
C HIS A 80 -2.16 2.45 7.92
N ILE A 81 -2.95 1.65 7.18
CA ILE A 81 -3.96 2.16 6.23
C ILE A 81 -4.94 3.10 6.95
N ASN A 82 -5.51 2.64 8.07
CA ASN A 82 -6.46 3.43 8.84
C ASN A 82 -5.85 4.73 9.38
N ASN A 83 -4.63 4.67 9.87
CA ASN A 83 -3.92 5.85 10.41
C ASN A 83 -3.70 6.92 9.33
N LEU A 84 -3.26 6.54 8.13
CA LEU A 84 -3.04 7.48 7.03
C LEU A 84 -4.36 8.12 6.55
N VAL A 85 -5.41 7.31 6.39
CA VAL A 85 -6.74 7.83 5.99
C VAL A 85 -7.29 8.77 7.07
N ARG A 86 -7.12 8.44 8.35
CA ARG A 86 -7.52 9.30 9.46
C ARG A 86 -6.71 10.59 9.48
N ALA A 87 -5.38 10.52 9.37
CA ALA A 87 -4.52 11.69 9.31
C ALA A 87 -4.95 12.66 8.20
N TYR A 88 -5.31 12.13 7.02
CA TYR A 88 -5.82 12.95 5.93
C TYR A 88 -7.18 13.60 6.27
N ARG A 89 -8.13 12.86 6.84
CA ARG A 89 -9.47 13.37 7.22
C ARG A 89 -9.40 14.41 8.33
N ASP A 90 -8.50 14.22 9.27
CA ASP A 90 -8.33 15.10 10.43
C ASP A 90 -7.44 16.32 10.11
N GLY A 91 -7.00 16.48 8.84
CA GLY A 91 -6.14 17.58 8.41
C GLY A 91 -4.71 17.51 8.95
N GLN A 92 -4.27 16.35 9.44
CA GLN A 92 -2.93 16.12 9.98
C GLN A 92 -1.92 15.81 8.86
N TYR A 93 -1.72 16.75 7.96
CA TYR A 93 -0.78 16.63 6.86
C TYR A 93 -0.05 17.96 6.64
N GLU A 94 1.10 17.84 6.02
CA GLU A 94 1.86 18.96 5.50
C GLU A 94 1.60 19.13 4.00
N VAL A 95 1.85 20.33 3.48
CA VAL A 95 1.68 20.64 2.06
C VAL A 95 2.98 21.19 1.51
N VAL A 96 3.41 20.68 0.37
CA VAL A 96 4.51 21.23 -0.41
C VAL A 96 4.06 21.48 -1.84
N GLU A 97 4.49 22.61 -2.41
CA GLU A 97 4.16 23.01 -3.78
C GLU A 97 5.41 23.39 -4.55
N GLY A 98 5.50 22.99 -5.80
CA GLY A 98 6.64 23.28 -6.66
C GLY A 98 6.77 22.34 -7.85
N GLN A 99 7.83 22.52 -8.61
CA GLN A 99 8.17 21.63 -9.71
C GLN A 99 8.81 20.34 -9.17
N VAL A 100 8.41 19.20 -9.73
CA VAL A 100 8.99 17.90 -9.46
C VAL A 100 10.39 17.81 -10.08
N GLN A 101 11.36 17.40 -9.30
CA GLN A 101 12.69 16.99 -9.75
C GLN A 101 12.83 15.50 -9.49
N VAL A 102 13.01 14.71 -10.54
CA VAL A 102 13.23 13.26 -10.43
C VAL A 102 14.73 13.02 -10.23
N ARG A 103 15.07 12.31 -9.14
CA ARG A 103 16.44 11.94 -8.79
C ARG A 103 16.76 10.48 -9.13
N HIS A 104 15.76 9.62 -9.08
CA HIS A 104 15.85 8.21 -9.43
C HIS A 104 14.51 7.74 -9.95
N GLU A 105 14.51 6.89 -10.97
CA GLU A 105 13.33 6.23 -11.50
C GLU A 105 13.39 4.73 -11.26
N GLN A 106 12.34 4.17 -10.70
CA GLN A 106 12.20 2.73 -10.51
C GLN A 106 11.89 2.06 -11.85
N PRO A 107 12.68 1.06 -12.28
CA PRO A 107 12.33 0.29 -13.47
C PRO A 107 11.02 -0.48 -13.27
N ALA A 108 10.32 -0.76 -14.38
CA ALA A 108 9.03 -1.44 -14.35
C ALA A 108 9.09 -2.83 -13.67
N THR A 109 10.24 -3.49 -13.72
CA THR A 109 10.47 -4.78 -13.08
C THR A 109 10.62 -4.71 -11.56
N GLY A 110 10.75 -3.52 -10.98
CA GLY A 110 11.06 -3.34 -9.57
C GLY A 110 12.52 -3.66 -9.23
N HIS A 111 12.73 -4.30 -8.07
CA HIS A 111 14.03 -4.74 -7.55
C HIS A 111 15.03 -3.62 -7.21
N THR A 112 14.59 -2.37 -7.20
CA THR A 112 15.37 -1.20 -6.79
C THR A 112 14.54 -0.31 -5.85
N LYS A 113 15.12 0.80 -5.39
CA LYS A 113 14.38 1.86 -4.71
C LYS A 113 13.24 2.37 -5.60
N GLY A 114 12.21 2.93 -5.00
CA GLY A 114 11.14 3.63 -5.70
C GLY A 114 11.64 4.86 -6.47
N ASP A 115 10.73 5.53 -7.17
CA ASP A 115 11.05 6.85 -7.72
C ASP A 115 11.41 7.80 -6.58
N ILE A 116 12.58 8.39 -6.65
CA ILE A 116 12.99 9.43 -5.70
C ILE A 116 12.74 10.77 -6.35
N ILE A 117 11.79 11.49 -5.80
CA ILE A 117 11.42 12.83 -6.29
C ILE A 117 11.67 13.90 -5.24
N THR A 118 11.93 15.12 -5.67
CA THR A 118 12.08 16.28 -4.80
C THR A 118 11.15 17.39 -5.28
N VAL A 119 10.40 17.99 -4.36
CA VAL A 119 9.53 19.15 -4.61
C VAL A 119 9.87 20.21 -3.58
N ASN A 120 10.32 21.36 -4.02
CA ASN A 120 10.71 22.49 -3.15
C ASN A 120 11.57 22.06 -1.95
N GLY A 121 12.61 21.22 -2.21
CA GLY A 121 13.54 20.72 -1.19
C GLY A 121 13.04 19.51 -0.36
N LYS A 122 11.75 19.18 -0.41
CA LYS A 122 11.21 17.99 0.26
C LYS A 122 11.34 16.77 -0.66
N GLN A 123 11.95 15.70 -0.15
CA GLN A 123 12.13 14.44 -0.88
C GLN A 123 11.04 13.44 -0.51
N PHE A 124 10.59 12.70 -1.52
CA PHE A 124 9.64 11.59 -1.40
C PHE A 124 10.17 10.37 -2.12
N GLU A 125 9.85 9.18 -1.59
CA GLU A 125 10.01 7.91 -2.30
C GLU A 125 8.62 7.39 -2.68
N VAL A 126 8.42 7.12 -3.98
CA VAL A 126 7.20 6.52 -4.52
C VAL A 126 7.54 5.13 -5.03
N ASN A 127 6.99 4.08 -4.41
CA ASN A 127 7.30 2.71 -4.78
C ASN A 127 6.03 1.94 -5.14
N TYR A 128 6.00 1.41 -6.36
CA TYR A 128 4.84 0.69 -6.90
C TYR A 128 4.51 -0.58 -6.11
N PHE A 129 5.51 -1.23 -5.54
CA PHE A 129 5.38 -2.53 -4.87
C PHE A 129 5.08 -2.42 -3.37
N TYR A 130 5.06 -1.22 -2.80
CA TYR A 130 4.70 -1.05 -1.39
C TYR A 130 3.20 -1.21 -1.16
N VAL A 131 2.85 -1.89 -0.07
CA VAL A 131 1.46 -2.03 0.38
C VAL A 131 1.11 -0.82 1.22
N THR A 132 0.64 0.22 0.55
CA THR A 132 0.21 1.48 1.19
C THR A 132 -0.99 2.06 0.44
N PRO A 133 -1.93 2.74 1.12
CA PRO A 133 -2.99 3.50 0.48
C PRO A 133 -2.49 4.85 -0.07
N ALA A 134 -1.26 5.26 0.26
CA ALA A 134 -0.62 6.45 -0.25
C ALA A 134 -0.32 6.34 -1.77
N TYR A 135 0.09 7.45 -2.38
CA TYR A 135 0.43 7.46 -3.79
C TYR A 135 1.65 6.56 -4.07
N ARG A 136 1.47 5.54 -4.90
CA ARG A 136 2.48 4.52 -5.22
C ARG A 136 2.76 4.32 -6.71
N LYS A 137 2.11 5.09 -7.60
CA LYS A 137 2.35 4.97 -9.04
C LYS A 137 3.67 5.62 -9.41
N THR A 138 4.66 4.78 -9.76
CA THR A 138 5.94 5.23 -10.31
C THR A 138 5.79 5.65 -11.76
N LEU A 139 6.76 6.39 -12.29
CA LEU A 139 6.74 6.84 -13.70
C LEU A 139 6.62 5.66 -14.66
N ALA A 140 7.36 4.58 -14.41
CA ALA A 140 7.28 3.35 -15.21
C ALA A 140 5.89 2.67 -15.17
N HIS A 141 5.05 2.98 -14.17
CA HIS A 141 3.69 2.45 -14.00
C HIS A 141 2.60 3.52 -14.23
N GLY A 142 2.88 4.52 -15.05
CA GLY A 142 1.93 5.57 -15.39
C GLY A 142 1.71 6.61 -14.31
N GLY A 143 2.71 6.81 -13.45
CA GLY A 143 2.72 7.88 -12.47
C GLY A 143 2.81 9.26 -13.11
N VAL A 144 2.28 10.26 -12.42
CA VAL A 144 2.16 11.64 -12.92
C VAL A 144 3.25 12.58 -12.37
N LEU A 145 4.10 12.11 -11.46
CA LEU A 145 5.12 12.92 -10.79
C LEU A 145 6.42 12.98 -11.59
N GLY A 146 6.31 13.27 -12.90
CA GLY A 146 7.44 13.44 -13.82
C GLY A 146 8.18 14.76 -13.63
N GLY A 147 9.45 14.78 -14.04
CA GLY A 147 10.30 15.97 -13.96
C GLY A 147 9.69 17.18 -14.65
N GLY A 148 9.71 18.34 -14.00
CA GLY A 148 9.16 19.60 -14.49
C GLY A 148 7.66 19.78 -14.24
N THR A 149 6.92 18.74 -13.87
CA THR A 149 5.49 18.87 -13.53
C THR A 149 5.33 19.74 -12.28
N TYR A 150 4.47 20.77 -12.35
CA TYR A 150 4.17 21.61 -11.19
C TYR A 150 3.05 20.99 -10.37
N VAL A 151 3.31 20.67 -9.10
CA VAL A 151 2.43 19.90 -8.24
C VAL A 151 2.22 20.57 -6.89
N ARG A 152 1.10 20.24 -6.25
CA ARG A 152 0.86 20.44 -4.83
C ARG A 152 0.65 19.08 -4.20
N ILE A 153 1.53 18.71 -3.26
CA ILE A 153 1.53 17.41 -2.59
C ILE A 153 1.13 17.60 -1.13
N TYR A 154 0.13 16.84 -0.70
CA TYR A 154 -0.28 16.70 0.68
C TYR A 154 0.31 15.40 1.21
N TYR A 155 1.05 15.46 2.31
CA TYR A 155 1.79 14.30 2.81
C TYR A 155 1.78 14.23 4.34
N HIS A 156 1.93 13.01 4.86
CA HIS A 156 2.07 12.72 6.28
C HIS A 156 3.19 11.69 6.46
N ASN A 157 4.16 11.99 7.33
CA ASN A 157 5.32 11.12 7.58
C ASN A 157 6.06 10.64 6.31
N GLY A 158 6.12 11.50 5.28
CA GLY A 158 6.77 11.17 4.01
C GLY A 158 5.91 10.42 3.00
N GLU A 159 4.71 9.98 3.38
CA GLU A 159 3.75 9.33 2.48
C GLU A 159 2.79 10.34 1.85
N ILE A 160 2.61 10.24 0.55
CA ILE A 160 1.82 11.17 -0.26
C ILE A 160 0.34 10.80 -0.17
N LEU A 161 -0.47 11.67 0.42
CA LEU A 161 -1.90 11.46 0.65
C LEU A 161 -2.79 12.03 -0.46
N ARG A 162 -2.33 13.11 -1.11
CA ARG A 162 -3.02 13.73 -2.23
C ARG A 162 -2.03 14.41 -3.16
N VAL A 163 -2.32 14.37 -4.45
CA VAL A 163 -1.55 15.03 -5.50
C VAL A 163 -2.50 15.86 -6.34
N ASP A 164 -2.22 17.15 -6.42
CA ASP A 164 -2.85 18.08 -7.32
C ASP A 164 -1.81 18.54 -8.35
N ILE A 165 -2.18 18.56 -9.65
CA ILE A 165 -1.32 19.02 -10.75
C ILE A 165 -1.87 20.34 -11.25
N ARG A 166 -0.98 21.27 -11.53
CA ARG A 166 -1.33 22.54 -12.16
C ARG A 166 -1.69 22.30 -13.64
N LYS A 167 -2.81 22.89 -14.07
CA LYS A 167 -3.25 22.89 -15.48
C LYS A 167 -2.33 23.74 -16.34
#